data_fa0ff0a309d25e4d2e69041f74d88daf
#
_entry.id   fa0ff0a309d25e4d2e69041f74d88daf
#
_cell.length_a   1.000
_cell.length_b   1.000
_cell.length_c   1.000
_cell.angle_alpha   90.00
_cell.angle_beta   90.00
_cell.angle_gamma   90.00
#
_symmetry.space_group_name_H-M   'P 1'
#
loop_
_entity.id
_entity.type
_entity.pdbx_description
1 polymer ?
#
loop_
_entity_poly.entity_id
_entity_poly.type
_entity_poly.pdbx_seq_one_letter_code
_entity_poly.pdbx_strand_id
1 'polypeptide(L)'
;IRDRLRSRGLGDVYKRQEDGLREALDDLCRRAEKAVDDGANYIVLTDRGIDAAHAPVPSLLAVSAVHHHLIGVQKRVQTALIVESGEIREVMHAALLLGYGASAINPYMAFAVLDSLVARGEVQLNYETAEKNYVRALCKGLYKIMSKMGISTIRSYRGAKIFEAVGVGAELLRDYFGTSVSTIGGIGLKEVAHDCLAFHQAAWSEGECDHPAGEETPCEDSLPDIGQFAYRKGGEKHAWTPSVIKALQVATRLGSYTKFKEFTAMVDRKEEPLFLRDFCLLYTSPSPRDRSLS
;
A
#
# COMPACT_ATOMS: atom_id res chain seq x y z
N ILE A 1 2.54 -8.62 -30.02
CA ILE A 1 3.44 -7.44 -29.92
C ILE A 1 3.23 -6.87 -28.54
N ARG A 2 4.27 -6.85 -27.71
CA ARG A 2 4.24 -6.37 -26.33
C ARG A 2 4.78 -4.95 -26.32
N ASP A 3 3.91 -3.94 -26.28
CA ASP A 3 4.34 -2.59 -25.99
C ASP A 3 4.43 -2.42 -24.48
N ARG A 4 5.66 -2.35 -23.97
CA ARG A 4 5.95 -1.97 -22.59
C ARG A 4 5.94 -0.46 -22.50
N LEU A 5 4.88 0.09 -21.91
CA LEU A 5 4.87 1.47 -21.49
C LEU A 5 5.61 1.54 -20.15
N ARG A 6 6.88 1.86 -20.20
CA ARG A 6 7.62 2.25 -18.99
C ARG A 6 7.03 3.56 -18.51
N SER A 7 6.60 3.63 -17.26
CA SER A 7 6.47 4.89 -16.58
C SER A 7 7.90 5.46 -16.48
N ARG A 8 8.34 6.18 -17.52
CA ARG A 8 9.58 6.94 -17.43
C ARG A 8 9.33 7.95 -16.34
N GLY A 9 10.09 7.79 -15.27
CA GLY A 9 9.97 8.53 -14.06
C GLY A 9 9.94 10.02 -14.27
N LEU A 10 9.57 10.67 -13.25
CA LEU A 10 9.59 12.11 -13.00
C LEU A 10 10.99 12.73 -13.23
N GLY A 11 11.62 12.48 -14.39
CA GLY A 11 12.85 13.15 -14.80
C GLY A 11 12.60 14.67 -14.77
N ASP A 12 13.47 15.45 -14.12
CA ASP A 12 13.37 16.89 -13.85
C ASP A 12 12.38 17.33 -12.76
N VAL A 13 11.83 16.46 -11.96
CA VAL A 13 10.78 16.74 -10.96
C VAL A 13 11.27 17.56 -9.77
N TYR A 14 12.54 17.63 -9.52
CA TYR A 14 13.10 18.50 -8.45
C TYR A 14 12.74 19.99 -8.59
N LYS A 15 12.22 20.41 -9.75
CA LYS A 15 11.86 21.81 -10.00
C LYS A 15 10.36 22.13 -9.91
N ARG A 16 9.44 21.10 -10.06
CA ARG A 16 7.99 21.30 -10.07
C ARG A 16 7.27 20.04 -9.56
N GLN A 17 7.18 19.86 -8.24
CA GLN A 17 6.70 18.63 -7.60
C GLN A 17 5.32 18.15 -8.03
N GLU A 18 4.30 19.02 -8.09
CA GLU A 18 2.93 18.66 -8.47
C GLU A 18 2.76 18.56 -9.98
N ASP A 19 3.25 19.55 -10.70
CA ASP A 19 3.12 19.62 -12.17
C ASP A 19 3.79 18.44 -12.84
N GLY A 20 4.94 17.97 -12.30
CA GLY A 20 5.68 16.85 -12.87
C GLY A 20 4.93 15.51 -12.77
N LEU A 21 4.24 15.22 -11.67
CA LEU A 21 3.43 14.01 -11.55
C LEU A 21 2.22 14.06 -12.48
N ARG A 22 1.56 15.21 -12.59
CA ARG A 22 0.45 15.43 -13.52
C ARG A 22 0.90 15.26 -14.97
N GLU A 23 2.00 15.89 -15.37
CA GLU A 23 2.56 15.75 -16.71
C GLU A 23 2.94 14.30 -17.04
N ALA A 24 3.51 13.57 -16.09
CA ALA A 24 3.87 12.17 -16.24
C ALA A 24 2.63 11.28 -16.44
N LEU A 25 1.54 11.54 -15.69
CA LEU A 25 0.28 10.81 -15.83
C LEU A 25 -0.39 11.11 -17.18
N ASP A 26 -0.39 12.37 -17.61
CA ASP A 26 -0.95 12.78 -18.89
C ASP A 26 -0.15 12.18 -20.06
N ASP A 27 1.18 12.14 -19.95
CA ASP A 27 2.03 11.47 -20.93
C ASP A 27 1.77 9.96 -21.00
N LEU A 28 1.66 9.32 -19.83
CA LEU A 28 1.35 7.90 -19.72
C LEU A 28 0.01 7.57 -20.37
N CYS A 29 -1.02 8.39 -20.13
CA CYS A 29 -2.35 8.25 -20.73
C CYS A 29 -2.31 8.39 -22.26
N ARG A 30 -1.62 9.42 -22.77
CA ARG A 30 -1.45 9.63 -24.22
C ARG A 30 -0.71 8.49 -24.91
N ARG A 31 0.34 7.98 -24.25
CA ARG A 31 1.11 6.83 -24.78
C ARG A 31 0.29 5.55 -24.78
N ALA A 32 -0.53 5.34 -23.73
CA ALA A 32 -1.44 4.20 -23.68
C ALA A 32 -2.49 4.27 -24.77
N GLU A 33 -3.08 5.43 -25.00
CA GLU A 33 -4.04 5.65 -26.08
C GLU A 33 -3.42 5.38 -27.45
N LYS A 34 -2.23 5.94 -27.72
CA LYS A 34 -1.49 5.71 -28.95
C LYS A 34 -1.19 4.24 -29.17
N ALA A 35 -0.76 3.51 -28.13
CA ALA A 35 -0.48 2.08 -28.22
C ALA A 35 -1.73 1.28 -28.64
N VAL A 36 -2.93 1.67 -28.16
CA VAL A 36 -4.19 1.05 -28.62
C VAL A 36 -4.46 1.36 -30.09
N ASP A 37 -4.24 2.60 -30.52
CA ASP A 37 -4.41 2.98 -31.94
C ASP A 37 -3.43 2.24 -32.84
N ASP A 38 -2.22 1.97 -32.35
CA ASP A 38 -1.21 1.17 -33.05
C ASP A 38 -1.52 -0.36 -33.01
N GLY A 39 -2.64 -0.77 -32.40
CA GLY A 39 -3.14 -2.15 -32.38
C GLY A 39 -2.61 -3.01 -31.22
N ALA A 40 -2.13 -2.43 -30.13
CA ALA A 40 -1.67 -3.16 -28.96
C ALA A 40 -2.84 -3.81 -28.20
N ASN A 41 -2.86 -5.14 -28.13
CA ASN A 41 -3.82 -5.90 -27.33
C ASN A 41 -3.48 -5.95 -25.83
N TYR A 42 -2.23 -5.70 -25.48
CA TYR A 42 -1.70 -5.74 -24.11
C TYR A 42 -0.81 -4.52 -23.87
N ILE A 43 -1.13 -3.77 -22.83
CA ILE A 43 -0.30 -2.68 -22.34
C ILE A 43 0.27 -3.08 -20.99
N VAL A 44 1.60 -3.05 -20.86
CA VAL A 44 2.28 -3.32 -19.59
C VAL A 44 2.71 -1.99 -19.00
N LEU A 45 2.12 -1.62 -17.85
CA LEU A 45 2.58 -0.53 -17.01
C LEU A 45 3.65 -1.08 -16.09
N THR A 46 4.86 -0.53 -16.16
CA THR A 46 6.01 -1.04 -15.38
C THR A 46 6.80 0.08 -14.75
N ASP A 47 7.20 -0.11 -13.50
CA ASP A 47 8.14 0.73 -12.76
C ASP A 47 9.60 0.23 -12.87
N ARG A 48 9.86 -0.81 -13.66
CA ARG A 48 11.24 -1.23 -13.94
C ARG A 48 12.01 -0.13 -14.68
N GLY A 49 13.20 0.13 -14.22
CA GLY A 49 14.06 1.18 -14.79
C GLY A 49 14.01 2.46 -13.98
N ILE A 50 13.60 2.38 -12.72
CA ILE A 50 13.84 3.40 -11.70
C ILE A 50 15.35 3.54 -11.53
N ASP A 51 15.84 4.77 -11.46
CA ASP A 51 17.24 5.11 -11.20
C ASP A 51 17.32 6.40 -10.35
N ALA A 52 18.50 6.84 -10.02
CA ALA A 52 18.71 8.02 -9.18
C ALA A 52 18.04 9.31 -9.72
N ALA A 53 17.79 9.39 -11.03
CA ALA A 53 17.16 10.54 -11.68
C ALA A 53 15.66 10.37 -11.96
N HIS A 54 15.12 9.15 -11.81
CA HIS A 54 13.76 8.81 -12.22
C HIS A 54 12.99 8.11 -11.09
N ALA A 55 12.11 8.85 -10.41
CA ALA A 55 11.18 8.31 -9.42
C ALA A 55 9.99 7.59 -10.10
N PRO A 56 9.42 6.54 -9.51
CA PRO A 56 8.26 5.86 -10.07
C PRO A 56 6.98 6.68 -9.90
N VAL A 57 6.05 6.55 -10.84
CA VAL A 57 4.65 6.93 -10.62
C VAL A 57 3.98 5.82 -9.80
N PRO A 58 3.22 6.12 -8.72
CA PRO A 58 2.52 5.10 -7.96
C PRO A 58 1.68 4.19 -8.84
N SER A 59 1.85 2.89 -8.71
CA SER A 59 1.25 1.91 -9.62
C SER A 59 -0.28 1.95 -9.63
N LEU A 60 -0.91 2.18 -8.47
CA LEU A 60 -2.35 2.32 -8.36
C LEU A 60 -2.86 3.57 -9.08
N LEU A 61 -2.17 4.68 -8.93
CA LEU A 61 -2.51 5.94 -9.61
C LEU A 61 -2.33 5.79 -11.12
N ALA A 62 -1.22 5.19 -11.56
CA ALA A 62 -0.94 4.95 -12.97
C ALA A 62 -2.00 4.07 -13.65
N VAL A 63 -2.36 2.93 -13.05
CA VAL A 63 -3.35 2.04 -13.63
C VAL A 63 -4.74 2.66 -13.66
N SER A 64 -5.12 3.36 -12.60
CA SER A 64 -6.42 4.02 -12.52
C SER A 64 -6.54 5.17 -13.53
N ALA A 65 -5.51 6.00 -13.65
CA ALA A 65 -5.46 7.09 -14.64
C ALA A 65 -5.62 6.55 -16.08
N VAL A 66 -4.80 5.57 -16.47
CA VAL A 66 -4.87 4.96 -17.79
C VAL A 66 -6.21 4.26 -18.03
N HIS A 67 -6.74 3.56 -17.03
CA HIS A 67 -8.04 2.89 -17.12
C HIS A 67 -9.17 3.88 -17.40
N HIS A 68 -9.26 4.95 -16.63
CA HIS A 68 -10.33 5.95 -16.79
C HIS A 68 -10.14 6.80 -18.06
N HIS A 69 -8.89 7.13 -18.41
CA HIS A 69 -8.60 7.79 -19.67
C HIS A 69 -9.10 6.97 -20.87
N LEU A 70 -8.73 5.69 -20.93
CA LEU A 70 -9.15 4.79 -22.01
C LEU A 70 -10.67 4.55 -22.03
N ILE A 71 -11.36 4.65 -20.90
CA ILE A 71 -12.83 4.67 -20.85
C ILE A 71 -13.35 5.95 -21.49
N GLY A 72 -12.80 7.10 -21.14
CA GLY A 72 -13.21 8.40 -21.67
C GLY A 72 -13.10 8.50 -23.19
N VAL A 73 -12.04 7.91 -23.77
CA VAL A 73 -11.83 7.86 -25.22
C VAL A 73 -12.42 6.59 -25.87
N GLN A 74 -13.22 5.80 -25.14
CA GLN A 74 -13.94 4.60 -25.62
C GLN A 74 -13.03 3.47 -26.17
N LYS A 75 -11.77 3.40 -25.72
CA LYS A 75 -10.78 2.41 -26.17
C LYS A 75 -10.48 1.31 -25.14
N ARG A 76 -11.01 1.42 -23.92
CA ARG A 76 -10.65 0.53 -22.81
C ARG A 76 -10.88 -0.96 -23.07
N VAL A 77 -11.90 -1.31 -23.84
CA VAL A 77 -12.26 -2.71 -24.15
C VAL A 77 -11.35 -3.37 -25.18
N GLN A 78 -10.53 -2.59 -25.87
CA GLN A 78 -9.66 -3.08 -26.95
C GLN A 78 -8.35 -3.65 -26.43
N THR A 79 -7.98 -3.35 -25.18
CA THR A 79 -6.68 -3.73 -24.61
C THR A 79 -6.80 -4.23 -23.18
N ALA A 80 -5.86 -5.08 -22.77
CA ALA A 80 -5.69 -5.51 -21.38
C ALA A 80 -4.53 -4.73 -20.74
N LEU A 81 -4.75 -4.23 -19.52
CA LEU A 81 -3.73 -3.56 -18.72
C LEU A 81 -3.04 -4.57 -17.79
N ILE A 82 -1.74 -4.70 -17.90
CA ILE A 82 -0.91 -5.52 -17.03
C ILE A 82 -0.05 -4.58 -16.20
N VAL A 83 -0.02 -4.77 -14.88
CA VAL A 83 0.81 -3.97 -13.98
C VAL A 83 1.98 -4.81 -13.51
N GLU A 84 3.20 -4.37 -13.82
CA GLU A 84 4.45 -4.93 -13.34
C GLU A 84 5.08 -3.93 -12.37
N SER A 85 5.03 -4.21 -11.06
CA SER A 85 5.44 -3.23 -10.06
C SER A 85 6.13 -3.86 -8.85
N GLY A 86 7.11 -3.13 -8.32
CA GLY A 86 7.77 -3.44 -7.06
C GLY A 86 6.91 -3.13 -5.83
N GLU A 87 5.86 -2.31 -5.97
CA GLU A 87 4.97 -1.96 -4.87
C GLU A 87 4.04 -3.11 -4.44
N ILE A 88 3.84 -4.10 -5.30
CA ILE A 88 2.89 -5.21 -5.06
C ILE A 88 3.51 -6.22 -4.13
N ARG A 89 3.02 -6.30 -2.89
CA ARG A 89 3.57 -7.20 -1.85
C ARG A 89 2.51 -8.09 -1.22
N GLU A 90 1.28 -7.60 -1.09
CA GLU A 90 0.21 -8.25 -0.34
C GLU A 90 -1.14 -8.24 -1.06
N VAL A 91 -2.12 -8.93 -0.46
CA VAL A 91 -3.46 -9.11 -1.01
C VAL A 91 -4.17 -7.79 -1.29
N MET A 92 -4.02 -6.77 -0.40
CA MET A 92 -4.68 -5.48 -0.58
C MET A 92 -4.18 -4.75 -1.83
N HIS A 93 -2.85 -4.76 -2.08
CA HIS A 93 -2.28 -4.16 -3.28
C HIS A 93 -2.83 -4.82 -4.54
N ALA A 94 -2.88 -6.16 -4.57
CA ALA A 94 -3.45 -6.90 -5.70
C ALA A 94 -4.96 -6.61 -5.87
N ALA A 95 -5.71 -6.54 -4.77
CA ALA A 95 -7.13 -6.26 -4.78
C ALA A 95 -7.45 -4.86 -5.35
N LEU A 96 -6.69 -3.84 -4.92
CA LEU A 96 -6.84 -2.47 -5.40
C LEU A 96 -6.50 -2.36 -6.89
N LEU A 97 -5.35 -2.87 -7.32
CA LEU A 97 -4.94 -2.80 -8.72
C LEU A 97 -5.96 -3.46 -9.66
N LEU A 98 -6.45 -4.65 -9.31
CA LEU A 98 -7.50 -5.33 -10.07
C LEU A 98 -8.81 -4.55 -10.03
N GLY A 99 -9.18 -3.99 -8.88
CA GLY A 99 -10.39 -3.18 -8.71
C GLY A 99 -10.38 -1.92 -9.57
N TYR A 100 -9.22 -1.30 -9.70
CA TYR A 100 -9.03 -0.08 -10.50
C TYR A 100 -8.55 -0.31 -11.93
N GLY A 101 -8.67 -1.52 -12.46
CA GLY A 101 -8.60 -1.73 -13.89
C GLY A 101 -7.52 -2.67 -14.40
N ALA A 102 -6.58 -3.14 -13.56
CA ALA A 102 -5.61 -4.13 -13.99
C ALA A 102 -6.28 -5.43 -14.43
N SER A 103 -5.78 -6.02 -15.50
CA SER A 103 -6.20 -7.33 -15.98
C SER A 103 -5.33 -8.45 -15.44
N ALA A 104 -4.06 -8.14 -15.21
CA ALA A 104 -3.07 -9.01 -14.57
C ALA A 104 -2.05 -8.16 -13.82
N ILE A 105 -1.38 -8.77 -12.84
CA ILE A 105 -0.33 -8.15 -12.05
C ILE A 105 0.93 -9.02 -12.03
N ASN A 106 2.09 -8.39 -12.00
CA ASN A 106 3.39 -9.04 -11.83
C ASN A 106 4.16 -8.39 -10.68
N PRO A 107 4.16 -8.98 -9.47
CA PRO A 107 4.88 -8.50 -8.30
C PRO A 107 6.36 -8.87 -8.36
N TYR A 108 7.10 -8.35 -9.34
CA TYR A 108 8.46 -8.81 -9.65
C TYR A 108 9.44 -8.64 -8.48
N MET A 109 9.30 -7.58 -7.67
CA MET A 109 10.17 -7.36 -6.53
C MET A 109 9.87 -8.36 -5.41
N ALA A 110 8.60 -8.71 -5.17
CA ALA A 110 8.25 -9.75 -4.21
C ALA A 110 8.84 -11.11 -4.60
N PHE A 111 8.89 -11.44 -5.89
CA PHE A 111 9.55 -12.64 -6.38
C PHE A 111 11.06 -12.57 -6.19
N ALA A 112 11.70 -11.43 -6.45
CA ALA A 112 13.14 -11.24 -6.21
C ALA A 112 13.48 -11.36 -4.71
N VAL A 113 12.65 -10.81 -3.82
CA VAL A 113 12.82 -10.97 -2.37
C VAL A 113 12.68 -12.43 -1.95
N LEU A 114 11.68 -13.16 -2.48
CA LEU A 114 11.52 -14.59 -2.21
C LEU A 114 12.75 -15.39 -2.62
N ASP A 115 13.32 -15.11 -3.81
CA ASP A 115 14.53 -15.75 -4.29
C ASP A 115 15.71 -15.51 -3.34
N SER A 116 15.89 -14.26 -2.90
CA SER A 116 16.92 -13.89 -1.93
C SER A 116 16.73 -14.61 -0.58
N LEU A 117 15.50 -14.69 -0.06
CA LEU A 117 15.20 -15.38 1.22
C LEU A 117 15.48 -16.89 1.13
N VAL A 118 15.16 -17.52 0.00
CA VAL A 118 15.49 -18.93 -0.27
C VAL A 118 17.01 -19.12 -0.37
N ALA A 119 17.70 -18.24 -1.09
CA ALA A 119 19.16 -18.31 -1.25
C ALA A 119 19.91 -18.15 0.09
N ARG A 120 19.39 -17.33 1.00
CA ARG A 120 19.92 -17.14 2.36
C ARG A 120 19.52 -18.26 3.34
N GLY A 121 18.66 -19.19 2.92
CA GLY A 121 18.19 -20.28 3.78
C GLY A 121 17.16 -19.88 4.84
N GLU A 122 16.64 -18.65 4.78
CA GLU A 122 15.58 -18.17 5.69
C GLU A 122 14.24 -18.85 5.37
N VAL A 123 14.02 -19.21 4.12
CA VAL A 123 12.88 -20.02 3.66
C VAL A 123 13.38 -21.39 3.27
N GLN A 124 13.02 -22.42 4.02
CA GLN A 124 13.43 -23.81 3.79
C GLN A 124 12.58 -24.50 2.72
N LEU A 125 12.43 -23.87 1.58
CA LEU A 125 11.71 -24.37 0.39
C LEU A 125 12.58 -24.06 -0.85
N ASN A 126 12.34 -24.79 -1.94
CA ASN A 126 12.88 -24.34 -3.21
C ASN A 126 12.09 -23.15 -3.74
N TYR A 127 12.73 -22.31 -4.57
CA TYR A 127 12.15 -21.08 -5.09
C TYR A 127 10.79 -21.31 -5.78
N GLU A 128 10.70 -22.32 -6.65
CA GLU A 128 9.47 -22.63 -7.39
C GLU A 128 8.28 -22.93 -6.47
N THR A 129 8.53 -23.64 -5.36
CA THR A 129 7.50 -23.95 -4.36
C THR A 129 7.13 -22.69 -3.56
N ALA A 130 8.11 -21.88 -3.19
CA ALA A 130 7.89 -20.62 -2.48
C ALA A 130 7.06 -19.65 -3.34
N GLU A 131 7.41 -19.48 -4.61
CA GLU A 131 6.67 -18.68 -5.57
C GLU A 131 5.22 -19.16 -5.74
N LYS A 132 5.01 -20.44 -5.98
CA LYS A 132 3.67 -21.04 -6.08
C LYS A 132 2.84 -20.82 -4.82
N ASN A 133 3.45 -20.92 -3.65
CA ASN A 133 2.77 -20.70 -2.37
C ASN A 133 2.40 -19.23 -2.19
N TYR A 134 3.27 -18.30 -2.56
CA TYR A 134 3.00 -16.86 -2.53
C TYR A 134 1.84 -16.49 -3.47
N VAL A 135 1.88 -16.94 -4.72
CA VAL A 135 0.79 -16.72 -5.69
C VAL A 135 -0.51 -17.31 -5.18
N ARG A 136 -0.48 -18.53 -4.62
CA ARG A 136 -1.66 -19.18 -4.03
C ARG A 136 -2.23 -18.38 -2.85
N ALA A 137 -1.36 -17.80 -2.01
CA ALA A 137 -1.78 -16.97 -0.88
C ALA A 137 -2.48 -15.69 -1.36
N LEU A 138 -1.93 -14.98 -2.35
CA LEU A 138 -2.56 -13.82 -2.97
C LEU A 138 -3.92 -14.18 -3.58
N CYS A 139 -4.00 -15.26 -4.36
CA CYS A 139 -5.25 -15.71 -4.97
C CYS A 139 -6.31 -16.07 -3.92
N LYS A 140 -5.94 -16.79 -2.85
CA LYS A 140 -6.87 -17.11 -1.76
C LYS A 140 -7.38 -15.85 -1.06
N GLY A 141 -6.51 -14.85 -0.87
CA GLY A 141 -6.89 -13.56 -0.31
C GLY A 141 -7.90 -12.83 -1.19
N LEU A 142 -7.66 -12.78 -2.50
CA LEU A 142 -8.58 -12.19 -3.48
C LEU A 142 -9.92 -12.92 -3.51
N TYR A 143 -9.94 -14.25 -3.53
CA TYR A 143 -11.18 -15.03 -3.46
C TYR A 143 -11.97 -14.73 -2.19
N LYS A 144 -11.30 -14.54 -1.06
CA LYS A 144 -11.95 -14.17 0.20
C LYS A 144 -12.60 -12.80 0.12
N ILE A 145 -11.93 -11.81 -0.48
CA ILE A 145 -12.48 -10.46 -0.69
C ILE A 145 -13.69 -10.54 -1.62
N MET A 146 -13.54 -11.17 -2.78
CA MET A 146 -14.61 -11.33 -3.77
C MET A 146 -15.83 -12.05 -3.18
N SER A 147 -15.59 -13.12 -2.41
CA SER A 147 -16.65 -13.87 -1.74
C SER A 147 -17.42 -13.02 -0.73
N LYS A 148 -16.71 -12.19 0.06
CA LYS A 148 -17.36 -11.26 1.00
C LYS A 148 -18.19 -10.19 0.30
N MET A 149 -17.78 -9.76 -0.89
CA MET A 149 -18.49 -8.77 -1.70
C MET A 149 -19.59 -9.39 -2.56
N GLY A 150 -19.70 -10.72 -2.59
CA GLY A 150 -20.66 -11.42 -3.43
C GLY A 150 -20.34 -11.37 -4.94
N ILE A 151 -19.07 -11.15 -5.30
CA ILE A 151 -18.62 -11.02 -6.69
C ILE A 151 -17.92 -12.32 -7.12
N SER A 152 -18.44 -12.99 -8.13
CA SER A 152 -17.96 -14.31 -8.57
C SER A 152 -16.89 -14.28 -9.66
N THR A 153 -16.72 -13.15 -10.38
CA THR A 153 -15.77 -13.05 -11.50
C THR A 153 -14.89 -11.82 -11.39
N ILE A 154 -13.62 -11.94 -11.78
CA ILE A 154 -12.68 -10.80 -11.85
C ILE A 154 -13.19 -9.71 -12.79
N ARG A 155 -13.91 -10.10 -13.85
CA ARG A 155 -14.47 -9.12 -14.79
C ARG A 155 -15.50 -8.20 -14.13
N SER A 156 -16.34 -8.75 -13.27
CA SER A 156 -17.32 -7.98 -12.48
C SER A 156 -16.70 -7.25 -11.31
N TYR A 157 -15.54 -7.70 -10.84
CA TYR A 157 -14.78 -7.08 -9.75
C TYR A 157 -14.14 -5.75 -10.20
N ARG A 158 -13.64 -5.68 -11.44
CA ARG A 158 -13.05 -4.47 -12.01
C ARG A 158 -14.09 -3.37 -12.12
N GLY A 159 -13.79 -2.19 -11.55
CA GLY A 159 -14.71 -1.05 -11.57
C GLY A 159 -15.98 -1.21 -10.73
N ALA A 160 -16.02 -2.21 -9.83
CA ALA A 160 -17.19 -2.48 -8.98
C ALA A 160 -17.42 -1.43 -7.87
N LYS A 161 -16.52 -0.44 -7.72
CA LYS A 161 -16.59 0.64 -6.71
C LYS A 161 -16.73 0.14 -5.28
N ILE A 162 -16.02 -0.93 -4.96
CA ILE A 162 -16.08 -1.58 -3.64
C ILE A 162 -15.10 -0.97 -2.63
N PHE A 163 -14.30 -0.02 -3.05
CA PHE A 163 -13.33 0.67 -2.19
C PHE A 163 -13.80 2.09 -1.88
N GLU A 164 -13.66 2.46 -0.63
CA GLU A 164 -13.80 3.83 -0.15
C GLU A 164 -12.40 4.39 0.12
N ALA A 165 -12.16 5.61 -0.33
CA ALA A 165 -10.93 6.32 -0.03
C ALA A 165 -11.08 7.07 1.30
N VAL A 166 -10.06 6.99 2.14
CA VAL A 166 -9.98 7.71 3.40
C VAL A 166 -8.75 8.62 3.37
N GLY A 167 -8.96 9.90 3.64
CA GLY A 167 -7.88 10.87 3.65
C GLY A 167 -7.37 11.28 2.26
N VAL A 168 -8.15 11.08 1.20
CA VAL A 168 -7.83 11.46 -0.18
C VAL A 168 -8.75 12.57 -0.64
N GLY A 169 -8.17 13.63 -1.23
CA GLY A 169 -8.90 14.80 -1.69
C GLY A 169 -9.84 14.51 -2.86
N ALA A 170 -10.97 15.22 -2.91
CA ALA A 170 -12.00 15.01 -3.92
C ALA A 170 -11.53 15.27 -5.36
N GLU A 171 -10.58 16.19 -5.55
CA GLU A 171 -9.99 16.45 -6.87
C GLU A 171 -9.21 15.27 -7.40
N LEU A 172 -8.32 14.71 -6.57
CA LEU A 172 -7.52 13.55 -6.92
C LEU A 172 -8.41 12.34 -7.28
N LEU A 173 -9.48 12.14 -6.51
CA LEU A 173 -10.44 11.06 -6.79
C LEU A 173 -11.19 11.28 -8.10
N ARG A 174 -11.71 12.48 -8.31
CA ARG A 174 -12.44 12.83 -9.54
C ARG A 174 -11.58 12.67 -10.79
N ASP A 175 -10.32 13.13 -10.72
CA ASP A 175 -9.46 13.20 -11.89
C ASP A 175 -8.88 11.83 -12.27
N TYR A 176 -8.60 10.95 -11.26
CA TYR A 176 -7.89 9.69 -11.51
C TYR A 176 -8.60 8.42 -11.04
N PHE A 177 -9.55 8.52 -10.08
CA PHE A 177 -10.23 7.35 -9.50
C PHE A 177 -11.71 7.28 -9.84
N GLY A 178 -12.14 8.10 -10.80
CA GLY A 178 -13.50 8.13 -11.31
C GLY A 178 -14.52 8.50 -10.24
N THR A 179 -15.43 7.59 -9.93
CA THR A 179 -16.52 7.84 -8.98
C THR A 179 -16.27 7.20 -7.62
N SER A 180 -15.02 6.95 -7.25
CA SER A 180 -14.68 6.50 -5.89
C SER A 180 -15.10 7.56 -4.87
N VAL A 181 -15.64 7.10 -3.74
CA VAL A 181 -16.16 7.96 -2.69
C VAL A 181 -15.11 8.15 -1.61
N SER A 182 -15.01 9.38 -1.09
CA SER A 182 -14.27 9.69 0.13
C SER A 182 -15.17 10.48 1.05
N THR A 183 -15.44 9.95 2.24
CA THR A 183 -16.16 10.67 3.29
C THR A 183 -15.25 11.57 4.12
N ILE A 184 -13.95 11.27 4.12
CA ILE A 184 -12.91 12.07 4.77
C ILE A 184 -11.91 12.49 3.70
N GLY A 185 -11.95 13.77 3.31
CA GLY A 185 -10.99 14.37 2.40
C GLY A 185 -9.58 14.42 3.02
N GLY A 186 -8.60 14.82 2.21
CA GLY A 186 -7.22 14.90 2.68
C GLY A 186 -6.25 15.27 1.55
N ILE A 187 -5.24 14.43 1.36
CA ILE A 187 -4.12 14.67 0.45
C ILE A 187 -4.55 14.80 -1.01
N GLY A 188 -3.90 15.70 -1.73
CA GLY A 188 -4.02 15.88 -3.16
C GLY A 188 -2.83 15.30 -3.93
N LEU A 189 -2.77 15.63 -5.22
CA LEU A 189 -1.68 15.14 -6.09
C LEU A 189 -0.31 15.65 -5.66
N LYS A 190 -0.26 16.84 -5.05
CA LYS A 190 0.98 17.46 -4.55
C LYS A 190 1.60 16.67 -3.42
N GLU A 191 0.81 16.26 -2.45
CA GLU A 191 1.26 15.46 -1.31
C GLU A 191 1.71 14.08 -1.77
N VAL A 192 0.97 13.45 -2.71
CA VAL A 192 1.38 12.17 -3.32
C VAL A 192 2.71 12.31 -4.04
N ALA A 193 2.91 13.38 -4.81
CA ALA A 193 4.19 13.65 -5.49
C ALA A 193 5.35 13.85 -4.50
N HIS A 194 5.09 14.60 -3.44
CA HIS A 194 6.08 14.82 -2.37
C HIS A 194 6.49 13.50 -1.72
N ASP A 195 5.54 12.66 -1.34
CA ASP A 195 5.82 11.38 -0.69
C ASP A 195 6.60 10.42 -1.62
N CYS A 196 6.24 10.36 -2.90
CA CYS A 196 6.98 9.56 -3.89
C CYS A 196 8.43 10.01 -4.00
N LEU A 197 8.67 11.32 -4.04
CA LEU A 197 10.01 11.87 -4.11
C LEU A 197 10.80 11.65 -2.82
N ALA A 198 10.16 11.79 -1.66
CA ALA A 198 10.80 11.54 -0.38
C ALA A 198 11.26 10.08 -0.25
N PHE A 199 10.40 9.11 -0.63
CA PHE A 199 10.77 7.69 -0.67
C PHE A 199 11.88 7.40 -1.68
N HIS A 200 11.80 8.01 -2.87
CA HIS A 200 12.83 7.86 -3.88
C HIS A 200 14.16 8.43 -3.42
N GLN A 201 14.17 9.64 -2.86
CA GLN A 201 15.37 10.26 -2.32
C GLN A 201 15.99 9.45 -1.19
N ALA A 202 15.17 8.91 -0.27
CA ALA A 202 15.65 8.07 0.80
C ALA A 202 16.31 6.77 0.28
N ALA A 203 15.81 6.21 -0.83
CA ALA A 203 16.36 5.00 -1.44
C ALA A 203 17.67 5.24 -2.19
N TRP A 204 17.93 6.47 -2.66
CA TRP A 204 19.12 6.84 -3.46
C TRP A 204 20.08 7.79 -2.75
N SER A 205 19.81 8.18 -1.47
CA SER A 205 20.78 8.91 -0.67
C SER A 205 21.97 8.01 -0.34
N GLU A 206 23.16 8.42 -0.78
CA GLU A 206 24.39 7.72 -0.40
C GLU A 206 24.64 7.91 1.10
N GLY A 207 24.48 6.84 1.86
CA GLY A 207 25.08 6.61 3.17
C GLY A 207 24.77 7.63 4.25
N GLU A 208 23.81 7.36 5.02
CA GLU A 208 23.84 7.42 6.47
C GLU A 208 22.73 6.44 6.91
N CYS A 209 23.14 5.23 7.25
CA CYS A 209 22.29 4.36 8.03
C CYS A 209 22.10 5.08 9.36
N ASP A 210 20.98 5.78 9.54
CA ASP A 210 20.57 6.33 10.83
C ASP A 210 20.29 5.17 11.77
N HIS A 211 21.37 4.58 12.29
CA HIS A 211 21.29 3.74 13.48
C HIS A 211 21.26 4.67 14.70
N PRO A 212 20.32 4.48 15.63
CA PRO A 212 20.39 5.20 16.89
C PRO A 212 21.77 4.97 17.50
N ALA A 213 22.43 6.08 17.87
CA ALA A 213 23.79 6.12 18.34
C ALA A 213 24.07 5.03 19.40
N GLY A 214 24.89 4.04 19.08
CA GLY A 214 25.37 3.04 20.02
C GLY A 214 25.49 1.60 19.53
N GLU A 215 25.02 1.22 18.34
CA GLU A 215 25.21 -0.13 17.81
C GLU A 215 26.03 -0.07 16.51
N GLU A 216 27.32 -0.39 16.62
CA GLU A 216 28.20 -0.68 15.47
C GLU A 216 27.82 -2.04 14.87
N THR A 217 26.69 -2.10 14.16
CA THR A 217 26.42 -3.22 13.26
C THR A 217 26.69 -2.76 11.84
N PRO A 218 27.48 -3.52 11.06
CA PRO A 218 27.65 -3.23 9.65
C PRO A 218 26.27 -3.13 8.98
N CYS A 219 26.11 -2.20 8.05
CA CYS A 219 24.97 -2.20 7.11
C CYS A 219 25.01 -3.51 6.30
N GLU A 220 24.67 -4.61 6.92
CA GLU A 220 24.37 -5.84 6.19
C GLU A 220 23.03 -5.63 5.47
N ASP A 221 22.94 -6.07 4.24
CA ASP A 221 21.84 -5.99 3.26
C ASP A 221 20.44 -6.42 3.76
N SER A 222 20.08 -6.12 5.00
CA SER A 222 18.78 -6.44 5.56
C SER A 222 17.80 -5.29 5.32
N LEU A 223 16.67 -5.61 4.68
CA LEU A 223 15.56 -4.67 4.56
C LEU A 223 15.09 -4.23 5.96
N PRO A 224 14.88 -2.92 6.21
CA PRO A 224 14.42 -2.45 7.50
C PRO A 224 13.02 -3.02 7.79
N ASP A 225 12.89 -3.74 8.92
CA ASP A 225 11.60 -4.19 9.43
C ASP A 225 11.05 -3.13 10.40
N ILE A 226 10.25 -2.22 9.87
CA ILE A 226 9.61 -1.15 10.66
C ILE A 226 8.56 -1.67 11.65
N GLY A 227 8.26 -2.97 11.66
CA GLY A 227 7.29 -3.56 12.57
C GLY A 227 5.83 -3.27 12.22
N GLN A 228 5.49 -3.03 10.96
CA GLN A 228 4.13 -2.72 10.51
C GLN A 228 3.13 -3.83 10.86
N PHE A 229 3.48 -5.09 10.65
CA PHE A 229 2.60 -6.24 10.87
C PHE A 229 2.82 -6.93 12.21
N ALA A 230 4.01 -6.83 12.78
CA ALA A 230 4.38 -7.41 14.05
C ALA A 230 5.20 -6.40 14.86
N TYR A 231 5.00 -6.41 16.18
CA TYR A 231 5.76 -5.53 17.07
C TYR A 231 7.27 -5.74 16.90
N ARG A 232 8.00 -4.64 16.71
CA ARG A 232 9.46 -4.55 16.76
C ARG A 232 9.88 -3.47 17.74
N LYS A 233 10.93 -3.73 18.52
CA LYS A 233 11.51 -2.73 19.43
C LYS A 233 12.12 -1.61 18.58
N GLY A 234 11.70 -0.37 18.82
CA GLY A 234 12.14 0.78 18.02
C GLY A 234 11.43 0.97 16.67
N GLY A 235 10.52 0.07 16.30
CA GLY A 235 9.70 0.18 15.10
C GLY A 235 8.39 0.94 15.32
N GLU A 236 7.42 0.70 14.42
CA GLU A 236 6.11 1.33 14.47
C GLU A 236 5.37 1.06 15.78
N LYS A 237 4.64 2.04 16.28
CA LYS A 237 3.91 1.93 17.54
C LYS A 237 2.64 1.12 17.37
N HIS A 238 2.46 0.14 18.25
CA HIS A 238 1.27 -0.71 18.28
C HIS A 238 0.47 -0.49 19.56
N ALA A 239 -0.85 -0.51 19.43
CA ALA A 239 -1.76 -0.47 20.58
C ALA A 239 -1.63 -1.72 21.47
N TRP A 240 -1.37 -2.87 20.86
CA TRP A 240 -1.24 -4.18 21.48
C TRP A 240 0.23 -4.63 21.46
N THR A 241 0.98 -4.18 22.45
CA THR A 241 2.38 -4.58 22.64
C THR A 241 2.50 -5.90 23.39
N PRO A 242 3.64 -6.60 23.33
CA PRO A 242 3.87 -7.80 24.12
C PRO A 242 3.67 -7.60 25.64
N SER A 243 3.99 -6.41 26.16
CA SER A 243 3.77 -6.06 27.57
C SER A 243 2.28 -5.97 27.93
N VAL A 244 1.46 -5.37 27.07
CA VAL A 244 0.00 -5.29 27.26
C VAL A 244 -0.63 -6.68 27.23
N ILE A 245 -0.25 -7.50 26.25
CA ILE A 245 -0.74 -8.88 26.14
C ILE A 245 -0.33 -9.71 27.37
N LYS A 246 0.93 -9.60 27.81
CA LYS A 246 1.42 -10.27 29.01
C LYS A 246 0.64 -9.85 30.26
N ALA A 247 0.37 -8.55 30.43
CA ALA A 247 -0.41 -8.05 31.58
C ALA A 247 -1.81 -8.67 31.62
N LEU A 248 -2.51 -8.75 30.48
CA LEU A 248 -3.80 -9.40 30.38
C LEU A 248 -3.71 -10.91 30.72
N GLN A 249 -2.73 -11.61 30.17
CA GLN A 249 -2.54 -13.04 30.43
C GLN A 249 -2.26 -13.31 31.92
N VAL A 250 -1.45 -12.47 32.59
CA VAL A 250 -1.16 -12.60 34.02
C VAL A 250 -2.42 -12.34 34.84
N ALA A 251 -3.18 -11.29 34.51
CA ALA A 251 -4.43 -10.97 35.20
C ALA A 251 -5.44 -12.13 35.16
N THR A 252 -5.61 -12.72 33.96
CA THR A 252 -6.55 -13.85 33.74
C THR A 252 -6.07 -15.13 34.43
N ARG A 253 -4.79 -15.47 34.34
CA ARG A 253 -4.23 -16.69 34.97
C ARG A 253 -4.32 -16.66 36.47
N LEU A 254 -4.09 -15.50 37.10
CA LEU A 254 -4.14 -15.32 38.56
C LEU A 254 -5.56 -15.01 39.07
N GLY A 255 -6.54 -14.77 38.19
CA GLY A 255 -7.87 -14.29 38.57
C GLY A 255 -7.83 -12.97 39.36
N SER A 256 -6.79 -12.15 39.16
CA SER A 256 -6.51 -10.96 39.99
C SER A 256 -7.08 -9.70 39.37
N TYR A 257 -8.09 -9.10 40.03
CA TYR A 257 -8.67 -7.83 39.60
C TYR A 257 -7.66 -6.67 39.65
N THR A 258 -6.73 -6.69 40.60
CA THR A 258 -5.67 -5.68 40.71
C THR A 258 -4.78 -5.71 39.45
N LYS A 259 -4.40 -6.91 39.00
CA LYS A 259 -3.63 -7.08 37.77
C LYS A 259 -4.42 -6.70 36.51
N PHE A 260 -5.73 -6.91 36.53
CA PHE A 260 -6.60 -6.45 35.46
C PHE A 260 -6.65 -4.92 35.39
N LYS A 261 -6.68 -4.22 36.55
CA LYS A 261 -6.59 -2.74 36.57
C LYS A 261 -5.25 -2.22 36.03
N GLU A 262 -4.15 -2.92 36.29
CA GLU A 262 -2.85 -2.57 35.67
C GLU A 262 -2.92 -2.68 34.13
N PHE A 263 -3.50 -3.76 33.62
CA PHE A 263 -3.72 -3.93 32.20
C PHE A 263 -4.63 -2.81 31.62
N THR A 264 -5.77 -2.50 32.24
CA THR A 264 -6.66 -1.43 31.75
C THR A 264 -5.94 -0.08 31.75
N ALA A 265 -5.15 0.22 32.78
CA ALA A 265 -4.34 1.44 32.81
C ALA A 265 -3.34 1.53 31.64
N MET A 266 -2.72 0.42 31.25
CA MET A 266 -1.82 0.36 30.10
C MET A 266 -2.56 0.58 28.76
N VAL A 267 -3.83 0.21 28.68
CA VAL A 267 -4.64 0.38 27.45
C VAL A 267 -5.27 1.76 27.40
N ASP A 268 -5.80 2.26 28.51
CA ASP A 268 -6.62 3.49 28.55
C ASP A 268 -5.81 4.76 28.79
N ARG A 269 -4.65 4.65 29.46
CA ARG A 269 -3.78 5.79 29.82
C ARG A 269 -2.50 5.78 29.01
N LYS A 270 -2.60 5.84 27.69
CA LYS A 270 -1.45 5.96 26.81
C LYS A 270 -0.98 7.40 26.76
N GLU A 271 0.33 7.60 26.79
CA GLU A 271 0.94 8.92 26.60
C GLU A 271 0.72 9.45 25.18
N GLU A 272 0.60 8.54 24.21
CA GLU A 272 0.38 8.88 22.81
C GLU A 272 -0.93 8.25 22.30
N PRO A 273 -1.76 9.03 21.59
CA PRO A 273 -2.98 8.53 20.99
C PRO A 273 -2.64 7.58 19.82
N LEU A 274 -3.22 6.38 19.82
CA LEU A 274 -3.05 5.38 18.77
C LEU A 274 -4.36 5.02 18.06
N PHE A 275 -5.50 5.36 18.67
CA PHE A 275 -6.82 5.17 18.08
C PHE A 275 -7.47 6.51 17.78
N LEU A 276 -8.29 6.58 16.75
CA LEU A 276 -9.02 7.79 16.40
C LEU A 276 -9.83 8.35 17.60
N ARG A 277 -10.39 7.48 18.45
CA ARG A 277 -11.10 7.86 19.68
C ARG A 277 -10.21 8.57 20.69
N ASP A 278 -8.90 8.30 20.71
CA ASP A 278 -7.96 8.90 21.65
C ASP A 278 -7.78 10.41 21.39
N PHE A 279 -8.09 10.86 20.18
CA PHE A 279 -8.10 12.27 19.79
C PHE A 279 -9.44 12.97 20.07
N CYS A 280 -10.47 12.24 20.51
CA CYS A 280 -11.81 12.77 20.67
C CYS A 280 -12.09 13.15 22.12
N LEU A 281 -12.15 14.44 22.40
CA LEU A 281 -12.49 14.98 23.73
C LEU A 281 -13.88 14.59 24.22
N LEU A 282 -14.79 14.20 23.34
CA LEU A 282 -16.15 13.76 23.70
C LEU A 282 -16.17 12.43 24.45
N TYR A 283 -15.11 11.61 24.31
CA TYR A 283 -14.99 10.33 25.03
C TYR A 283 -14.56 10.48 26.50
N THR A 284 -14.17 11.66 26.93
CA THR A 284 -13.88 11.94 28.35
C THR A 284 -15.16 12.20 29.16
N SER A 285 -16.30 12.34 28.49
CA SER A 285 -17.61 12.48 29.11
C SER A 285 -18.22 11.09 29.36
N PRO A 286 -18.56 10.71 30.60
CA PRO A 286 -19.18 9.41 30.87
C PRO A 286 -20.49 9.31 30.10
N SER A 287 -20.72 8.14 29.47
CA SER A 287 -22.00 7.93 28.78
C SER A 287 -23.17 8.04 29.75
N PRO A 288 -24.41 8.35 29.28
CA PRO A 288 -25.56 8.35 30.17
C PRO A 288 -25.76 7.04 30.93
N ARG A 289 -25.22 5.91 30.41
CA ARG A 289 -25.26 4.62 31.10
C ARG A 289 -24.27 4.55 32.27
N ASP A 290 -23.12 5.23 32.15
CA ASP A 290 -22.10 5.23 33.20
C ASP A 290 -22.44 6.13 34.36
N ARG A 291 -23.33 7.11 34.15
CA ARG A 291 -23.86 8.01 35.22
C ARG A 291 -24.84 7.32 36.18
N SER A 292 -25.38 6.17 35.81
CA SER A 292 -26.32 5.42 36.62
C SER A 292 -25.66 4.44 37.61
N LEU A 293 -24.32 4.36 37.60
CA LEU A 293 -23.52 3.45 38.43
C LEU A 293 -22.58 4.17 39.41
N SER A 294 -22.70 5.49 39.57
CA SER A 294 -21.96 6.30 40.55
C SER A 294 -22.81 6.74 41.71
#